data_57787c22927e84126aca9946928edd29
#
_entry.id   57787c22927e84126aca9946928edd29
#
_cell.length_a   1.000
_cell.length_b   1.000
_cell.length_c   1.000
_cell.angle_alpha   90.00
_cell.angle_beta   90.00
_cell.angle_gamma   90.00
#
_symmetry.space_group_name_H-M   'P 1'
#
loop_
_entity.id
_entity.type
_entity.pdbx_description
1 polymer ?
#
loop_
_entity_poly.entity_id
_entity_poly.type
_entity_poly.pdbx_seq_one_letter_code
_entity_poly.pdbx_strand_id
1 'polypeptide(L)'
;MLDFSLKSDPNRKDLDSTVNVLYSRFPDMKPWLDSVKMTGTLRDTFVVMPGGERHHAYYLRTANACGRTAVMVHGYKDAAVKFFYFMRMYNRDLGYNVLMPDLHGHGLSEGDDIQMGWKDADDLLFWTSVAEQLFRCENHPSRVIVHGVSMGAATT
;
A
#
# COMPACT_ATOMS: atom_id res chain seq x y z
N MET A 1 -18.99 7.60 21.62
CA MET A 1 -19.18 7.65 20.15
C MET A 1 -17.87 7.77 19.39
N LEU A 2 -16.95 8.63 19.82
CA LEU A 2 -15.58 8.75 19.20
C LEU A 2 -14.76 7.46 19.28
N ASP A 3 -14.86 6.71 20.38
CA ASP A 3 -14.08 5.49 20.63
C ASP A 3 -14.31 4.38 19.57
N PHE A 4 -15.55 4.24 19.08
CA PHE A 4 -15.86 3.28 18.01
C PHE A 4 -15.29 3.69 16.64
N SER A 5 -15.20 5.00 16.37
CA SER A 5 -14.68 5.52 15.11
C SER A 5 -13.17 5.32 14.98
N LEU A 6 -12.46 5.33 16.11
CA LEU A 6 -10.99 5.21 16.13
C LEU A 6 -10.50 3.75 16.31
N LYS A 7 -11.40 2.79 16.52
CA LYS A 7 -10.99 1.37 16.59
C LYS A 7 -10.78 0.78 15.20
N SER A 8 -9.75 -0.02 15.09
CA SER A 8 -9.48 -0.83 13.90
C SER A 8 -10.67 -1.75 13.60
N ASP A 9 -10.91 -2.03 12.33
CA ASP A 9 -11.93 -3.00 11.92
C ASP A 9 -11.49 -4.41 12.34
N PRO A 10 -12.28 -5.15 13.11
CA PRO A 10 -11.94 -6.52 13.52
C PRO A 10 -11.79 -7.48 12.32
N ASN A 11 -12.45 -7.19 11.20
CA ASN A 11 -12.39 -7.98 9.96
C ASN A 11 -11.33 -7.49 8.96
N ARG A 12 -10.50 -6.50 9.33
CA ARG A 12 -9.50 -5.90 8.44
C ARG A 12 -8.53 -6.88 7.79
N LYS A 13 -8.35 -8.06 8.37
CA LYS A 13 -7.47 -9.12 7.86
C LYS A 13 -8.15 -10.08 6.88
N ASP A 14 -9.45 -9.93 6.64
CA ASP A 14 -10.19 -10.70 5.62
C ASP A 14 -9.91 -10.10 4.23
N LEU A 15 -8.73 -10.42 3.72
CA LEU A 15 -8.27 -9.92 2.42
C LEU A 15 -9.00 -10.57 1.25
N ASP A 16 -9.47 -11.81 1.41
CA ASP A 16 -10.20 -12.52 0.34
C ASP A 16 -11.55 -11.84 0.06
N SER A 17 -12.28 -11.47 1.11
CA SER A 17 -13.51 -10.67 0.97
C SER A 17 -13.22 -9.33 0.27
N THR A 18 -12.16 -8.65 0.67
CA THR A 18 -11.76 -7.36 0.06
C THR A 18 -11.39 -7.51 -1.42
N VAL A 19 -10.66 -8.56 -1.79
CA VAL A 19 -10.31 -8.87 -3.19
C VAL A 19 -11.57 -9.21 -4.01
N ASN A 20 -12.54 -9.93 -3.44
CA ASN A 20 -13.81 -10.21 -4.13
C ASN A 20 -14.60 -8.93 -4.41
N VAL A 21 -14.61 -7.96 -3.50
CA VAL A 21 -15.19 -6.62 -3.75
C VAL A 21 -14.44 -5.90 -4.85
N LEU A 22 -13.12 -5.97 -4.89
CA LEU A 22 -12.32 -5.40 -5.97
C LEU A 22 -12.72 -6.00 -7.33
N TYR A 23 -12.85 -7.32 -7.44
CA TYR A 23 -13.24 -7.98 -8.68
C TYR A 23 -14.68 -7.67 -9.12
N SER A 24 -15.61 -7.48 -8.17
CA SER A 24 -16.98 -7.10 -8.51
C SER A 24 -17.08 -5.70 -9.10
N ARG A 25 -16.21 -4.77 -8.66
CA ARG A 25 -16.17 -3.40 -9.16
C ARG A 25 -15.32 -3.25 -10.43
N PHE A 26 -14.27 -4.04 -10.56
CA PHE A 26 -13.29 -3.98 -11.63
C PHE A 26 -12.98 -5.41 -12.13
N PRO A 27 -13.87 -6.03 -12.93
CA PRO A 27 -13.72 -7.43 -13.35
C PRO A 27 -12.41 -7.73 -14.10
N ASP A 28 -11.88 -6.76 -14.82
CA ASP A 28 -10.61 -6.85 -15.56
C ASP A 28 -9.36 -6.82 -14.66
N MET A 29 -9.54 -6.59 -13.35
CA MET A 29 -8.46 -6.72 -12.37
C MET A 29 -8.05 -8.17 -12.12
N LYS A 30 -9.01 -9.11 -12.24
CA LYS A 30 -8.74 -10.53 -11.94
C LYS A 30 -7.63 -11.12 -12.80
N PRO A 31 -7.67 -11.07 -14.15
CA PRO A 31 -6.61 -11.63 -14.98
C PRO A 31 -5.25 -10.96 -14.75
N TRP A 32 -5.23 -9.66 -14.47
CA TRP A 32 -3.97 -8.97 -14.16
C TRP A 32 -3.42 -9.43 -12.81
N LEU A 33 -4.24 -9.48 -11.76
CA LEU A 33 -3.81 -9.88 -10.42
C LEU A 33 -3.35 -11.35 -10.40
N ASP A 34 -4.06 -12.25 -11.10
CA ASP A 34 -3.67 -13.64 -11.25
C ASP A 34 -2.29 -13.74 -11.95
N SER A 35 -2.06 -12.93 -12.99
CA SER A 35 -0.78 -12.89 -13.71
C SER A 35 0.38 -12.45 -12.81
N VAL A 36 0.25 -11.34 -12.07
CA VAL A 36 1.33 -10.84 -11.22
C VAL A 36 1.58 -11.72 -9.98
N LYS A 37 0.57 -12.44 -9.51
CA LYS A 37 0.72 -13.47 -8.47
C LYS A 37 1.44 -14.70 -9.02
N MET A 38 1.02 -15.21 -10.16
CA MET A 38 1.61 -16.41 -10.80
C MET A 38 3.09 -16.20 -11.15
N THR A 39 3.45 -15.02 -11.63
CA THR A 39 4.84 -14.67 -11.96
C THR A 39 5.67 -14.31 -10.73
N GLY A 40 5.08 -14.23 -9.52
CA GLY A 40 5.76 -13.78 -8.31
C GLY A 40 6.23 -12.32 -8.36
N THR A 41 5.64 -11.53 -9.26
CA THR A 41 5.99 -10.11 -9.41
C THR A 41 5.34 -9.27 -8.32
N LEU A 42 4.09 -9.56 -7.95
CA LEU A 42 3.45 -9.00 -6.77
C LEU A 42 4.02 -9.70 -5.54
N ARG A 43 4.57 -8.91 -4.64
CA ARG A 43 5.14 -9.36 -3.38
C ARG A 43 4.61 -8.52 -2.23
N ASP A 44 4.84 -8.99 -1.03
CA ASP A 44 4.56 -8.28 0.20
C ASP A 44 5.78 -8.30 1.14
N THR A 45 5.76 -7.43 2.12
CA THR A 45 6.80 -7.34 3.13
C THR A 45 6.24 -6.82 4.45
N PHE A 46 6.92 -7.17 5.52
CA PHE A 46 6.72 -6.57 6.83
C PHE A 46 7.99 -5.83 7.24
N VAL A 47 7.83 -4.64 7.78
CA VAL A 47 8.92 -3.87 8.39
C VAL A 47 8.58 -3.53 9.83
N VAL A 48 9.61 -3.40 10.66
CA VAL A 48 9.46 -2.88 12.03
C VAL A 48 9.58 -1.37 11.95
N MET A 49 8.50 -0.69 12.33
CA MET A 49 8.46 0.77 12.38
C MET A 49 9.33 1.29 13.53
N PRO A 50 9.72 2.58 13.52
CA PRO A 50 10.49 3.17 14.62
C PRO A 50 9.83 3.00 15.99
N GLY A 51 8.49 2.90 16.05
CA GLY A 51 7.71 2.64 17.27
C GLY A 51 7.74 1.19 17.74
N GLY A 52 8.35 0.26 17.00
CA GLY A 52 8.47 -1.16 17.33
C GLY A 52 7.36 -2.05 16.78
N GLU A 53 6.31 -1.48 16.19
CA GLU A 53 5.21 -2.23 15.56
C GLU A 53 5.60 -2.75 14.18
N ARG A 54 5.02 -3.89 13.79
CA ARG A 54 5.22 -4.47 12.46
C ARG A 54 4.13 -3.99 11.52
N HIS A 55 4.52 -3.26 10.50
CA HIS A 55 3.63 -2.81 9.45
C HIS A 55 3.89 -3.57 8.15
N HIS A 56 2.84 -3.73 7.37
CA HIS A 56 2.79 -4.50 6.14
C HIS A 56 2.68 -3.59 4.92
N ALA A 57 3.26 -4.02 3.80
CA ALA A 57 3.04 -3.38 2.50
C ALA A 57 3.09 -4.41 1.36
N TYR A 58 2.27 -4.19 0.33
CA TYR A 58 2.45 -4.82 -0.96
C TYR A 58 3.37 -4.00 -1.84
N TYR A 59 4.13 -4.68 -2.68
CA TYR A 59 4.96 -3.99 -3.66
C TYR A 59 5.06 -4.74 -4.98
N LEU A 60 5.33 -3.99 -6.04
CA LEU A 60 5.46 -4.49 -7.38
C LEU A 60 6.60 -3.76 -8.09
N ARG A 61 7.59 -4.53 -8.55
CA ARG A 61 8.74 -4.00 -9.30
C ARG A 61 8.44 -4.06 -10.80
N THR A 62 8.77 -2.99 -11.50
CA THR A 62 8.68 -2.90 -12.96
C THR A 62 10.08 -2.99 -13.57
N ALA A 63 10.27 -3.84 -14.57
CA ALA A 63 11.58 -4.11 -15.15
C ALA A 63 12.33 -2.85 -15.66
N ASN A 64 11.58 -1.87 -16.17
CA ASN A 64 12.13 -0.65 -16.78
C ASN A 64 11.83 0.63 -15.97
N ALA A 65 11.45 0.51 -14.70
CA ALA A 65 11.06 1.64 -13.87
C ALA A 65 12.23 2.25 -13.08
N CYS A 66 13.45 2.23 -13.65
CA CYS A 66 14.58 2.83 -12.98
C CYS A 66 14.27 4.28 -12.56
N GLY A 67 14.34 4.57 -11.28
CA GLY A 67 14.17 5.91 -10.74
C GLY A 67 12.72 6.43 -10.69
N ARG A 68 11.69 5.59 -10.92
CA ARG A 68 10.28 5.97 -10.82
C ARG A 68 9.54 5.07 -9.84
N THR A 69 9.09 5.62 -8.73
CA THR A 69 8.39 4.88 -7.67
C THR A 69 7.13 5.62 -7.25
N ALA A 70 6.02 4.91 -7.11
CA ALA A 70 4.78 5.41 -6.53
C ALA A 70 4.53 4.72 -5.18
N VAL A 71 4.30 5.51 -4.14
CA VAL A 71 3.81 5.05 -2.85
C VAL A 71 2.33 5.44 -2.76
N MET A 72 1.47 4.43 -2.63
CA MET A 72 0.01 4.60 -2.58
C MET A 72 -0.51 4.42 -1.17
N VAL A 73 -1.32 5.35 -0.69
CA VAL A 73 -1.85 5.37 0.68
C VAL A 73 -3.37 5.28 0.67
N HIS A 74 -3.91 4.25 1.30
CA HIS A 74 -5.35 3.97 1.35
C HIS A 74 -6.10 4.89 2.34
N GLY A 75 -7.44 4.81 2.31
CA GLY A 75 -8.32 5.60 3.16
C GLY A 75 -8.68 4.92 4.49
N TYR A 76 -9.59 5.58 5.21
CA TYR A 76 -10.13 5.15 6.50
C TYR A 76 -10.84 3.80 6.41
N LYS A 77 -10.50 2.88 7.32
CA LYS A 77 -11.04 1.49 7.38
C LYS A 77 -10.89 0.71 6.08
N ASP A 78 -9.89 1.04 5.28
CA ASP A 78 -9.54 0.33 4.06
C ASP A 78 -8.28 -0.53 4.25
N ALA A 79 -7.83 -1.17 3.19
CA ALA A 79 -6.56 -1.87 3.11
C ALA A 79 -5.96 -1.69 1.73
N ALA A 80 -4.65 -1.86 1.61
CA ALA A 80 -3.93 -1.71 0.35
C ALA A 80 -4.54 -2.52 -0.80
N VAL A 81 -4.99 -3.74 -0.55
CA VAL A 81 -5.59 -4.62 -1.57
C VAL A 81 -6.81 -4.02 -2.26
N LYS A 82 -7.58 -3.18 -1.58
CA LYS A 82 -8.77 -2.53 -2.15
C LYS A 82 -8.41 -1.55 -3.26
N PHE A 83 -7.19 -1.05 -3.26
CA PHE A 83 -6.67 -0.07 -4.21
C PHE A 83 -5.71 -0.65 -5.25
N PHE A 84 -5.68 -1.95 -5.44
CA PHE A 84 -4.82 -2.60 -6.43
C PHE A 84 -5.09 -2.16 -7.88
N TYR A 85 -6.23 -1.56 -8.18
CA TYR A 85 -6.49 -0.94 -9.47
C TYR A 85 -5.56 0.26 -9.72
N PHE A 86 -5.17 1.02 -8.68
CA PHE A 86 -4.12 2.04 -8.81
C PHE A 86 -2.74 1.40 -8.96
N MET A 87 -2.46 0.30 -8.25
CA MET A 87 -1.19 -0.44 -8.44
C MET A 87 -1.02 -0.87 -9.89
N ARG A 88 -2.09 -1.41 -10.50
CA ARG A 88 -2.10 -1.76 -11.93
C ARG A 88 -1.85 -0.55 -12.82
N MET A 89 -2.54 0.55 -12.59
CA MET A 89 -2.38 1.79 -13.35
C MET A 89 -0.94 2.29 -13.30
N TYR A 90 -0.39 2.45 -12.10
CA TYR A 90 0.99 2.92 -11.96
C TYR A 90 2.01 1.96 -12.55
N ASN A 91 1.83 0.66 -12.32
CA ASN A 91 2.79 -0.33 -12.79
C ASN A 91 2.68 -0.58 -14.29
N ARG A 92 1.50 -0.98 -14.77
CA ARG A 92 1.28 -1.40 -16.15
C ARG A 92 1.22 -0.23 -17.12
N ASP A 93 0.45 0.81 -16.76
CA ASP A 93 0.10 1.86 -17.72
C ASP A 93 1.11 3.02 -17.67
N LEU A 94 1.70 3.30 -16.50
CA LEU A 94 2.65 4.40 -16.30
C LEU A 94 4.12 3.93 -16.13
N GLY A 95 4.35 2.64 -15.91
CA GLY A 95 5.69 2.06 -15.80
C GLY A 95 6.45 2.45 -14.54
N TYR A 96 5.76 2.53 -13.40
CA TYR A 96 6.34 2.79 -12.08
C TYR A 96 6.57 1.51 -11.27
N ASN A 97 7.58 1.50 -10.43
CA ASN A 97 7.56 0.63 -9.24
C ASN A 97 6.48 1.13 -8.30
N VAL A 98 5.81 0.22 -7.59
CA VAL A 98 4.72 0.60 -6.67
C VAL A 98 4.92 -0.05 -5.32
N LEU A 99 4.71 0.72 -4.25
CA LEU A 99 4.62 0.25 -2.88
C LEU A 99 3.30 0.75 -2.29
N MET A 100 2.56 -0.13 -1.62
CA MET A 100 1.26 0.17 -1.02
C MET A 100 1.25 -0.35 0.42
N PRO A 101 1.55 0.50 1.42
CA PRO A 101 1.47 0.11 2.81
C PRO A 101 0.01 -0.04 3.27
N ASP A 102 -0.20 -0.97 4.18
CA ASP A 102 -1.32 -0.93 5.11
C ASP A 102 -0.93 0.01 6.26
N LEU A 103 -1.71 1.06 6.50
CA LEU A 103 -1.47 2.01 7.59
C LEU A 103 -1.64 1.34 8.96
N HIS A 104 -1.17 1.98 10.02
CA HIS A 104 -1.38 1.54 11.40
C HIS A 104 -2.84 1.16 11.65
N GLY A 105 -3.07 0.00 12.25
CA GLY A 105 -4.42 -0.50 12.55
C GLY A 105 -5.25 -0.93 11.33
N HIS A 106 -4.67 -1.01 10.14
CA HIS A 106 -5.34 -1.41 8.90
C HIS A 106 -4.70 -2.65 8.27
N GLY A 107 -5.47 -3.36 7.44
CA GLY A 107 -4.99 -4.52 6.70
C GLY A 107 -4.24 -5.51 7.58
N LEU A 108 -3.03 -5.88 7.18
CA LEU A 108 -2.14 -6.79 7.93
C LEU A 108 -1.19 -6.07 8.89
N SER A 109 -1.16 -4.73 8.92
CA SER A 109 -0.35 -3.96 9.87
C SER A 109 -0.84 -4.12 11.31
N GLU A 110 0.06 -4.02 12.28
CA GLU A 110 -0.27 -3.98 13.70
C GLU A 110 -0.96 -2.65 14.07
N GLY A 111 -1.44 -2.57 15.29
CA GLY A 111 -2.20 -1.44 15.83
C GLY A 111 -3.68 -1.78 16.03
N ASP A 112 -4.26 -1.23 17.10
CA ASP A 112 -5.64 -1.48 17.50
C ASP A 112 -6.54 -0.26 17.30
N ASP A 113 -5.96 0.87 16.89
CA ASP A 113 -6.64 2.13 16.66
C ASP A 113 -6.29 2.72 15.28
N ILE A 114 -7.07 3.72 14.87
CA ILE A 114 -6.91 4.46 13.63
C ILE A 114 -6.39 5.85 13.98
N GLN A 115 -5.25 6.22 13.44
CA GLN A 115 -4.53 7.45 13.78
C GLN A 115 -4.97 8.68 12.98
N MET A 116 -5.93 8.52 12.07
CA MET A 116 -6.55 9.58 11.28
C MET A 116 -5.55 10.47 10.51
N GLY A 117 -4.43 9.90 10.08
CA GLY A 117 -3.38 10.61 9.33
C GLY A 117 -2.33 11.30 10.19
N TRP A 118 -2.54 11.47 11.50
CA TRP A 118 -1.64 12.25 12.34
C TRP A 118 -0.27 11.59 12.52
N LYS A 119 -0.23 10.39 13.10
CA LYS A 119 1.02 9.62 13.24
C LYS A 119 1.34 8.82 11.96
N ASP A 120 0.33 8.51 11.16
CA ASP A 120 0.50 7.85 9.87
C ASP A 120 1.44 8.63 8.94
N ALA A 121 1.59 9.95 9.11
CA ALA A 121 2.54 10.75 8.33
C ALA A 121 3.99 10.36 8.60
N ASP A 122 4.37 10.10 9.86
CA ASP A 122 5.72 9.62 10.20
C ASP A 122 5.97 8.21 9.65
N ASP A 123 4.98 7.33 9.73
CA ASP A 123 5.03 6.00 9.13
C ASP A 123 5.17 6.08 7.61
N LEU A 124 4.48 7.01 6.97
CA LEU A 124 4.58 7.22 5.52
C LEU A 124 5.98 7.72 5.11
N LEU A 125 6.59 8.61 5.86
CA LEU A 125 7.99 9.03 5.63
C LEU A 125 8.93 7.84 5.73
N PHE A 126 8.73 6.95 6.69
CA PHE A 126 9.50 5.72 6.79
C PHE A 126 9.27 4.80 5.58
N TRP A 127 8.03 4.61 5.16
CA TRP A 127 7.70 3.81 3.97
C TRP A 127 8.26 4.39 2.66
N THR A 128 8.34 5.72 2.54
CA THR A 128 9.02 6.32 1.37
C THR A 128 10.50 5.99 1.36
N SER A 129 11.18 6.01 2.51
CA SER A 129 12.57 5.59 2.63
C SER A 129 12.78 4.11 2.28
N VAL A 130 11.85 3.24 2.72
CA VAL A 130 11.84 1.81 2.35
C VAL A 130 11.68 1.67 0.84
N ALA A 131 10.77 2.42 0.22
CA ALA A 131 10.53 2.39 -1.22
C ALA A 131 11.76 2.84 -2.02
N GLU A 132 12.45 3.90 -1.57
CA GLU A 132 13.69 4.37 -2.19
C GLU A 132 14.78 3.30 -2.17
N GLN A 133 14.96 2.61 -1.06
CA GLN A 133 15.94 1.52 -0.94
C GLN A 133 15.53 0.30 -1.75
N LEU A 134 14.26 -0.11 -1.65
CA LEU A 134 13.72 -1.29 -2.33
C LEU A 134 13.84 -1.18 -3.85
N PHE A 135 13.60 0.03 -4.40
CA PHE A 135 13.56 0.27 -5.84
C PHE A 135 14.76 1.08 -6.37
N ARG A 136 15.83 1.11 -5.60
CA ARG A 136 17.07 1.81 -5.99
C ARG A 136 17.61 1.29 -7.32
N CYS A 137 18.02 2.20 -8.18
CA CYS A 137 18.83 1.94 -9.36
C CYS A 137 20.29 2.26 -9.09
N GLU A 138 21.20 1.56 -9.76
CA GLU A 138 22.66 1.60 -9.47
C GLU A 138 23.25 3.01 -9.41
N ASN A 139 22.75 3.96 -10.19
CA ASN A 139 23.34 5.31 -10.31
C ASN A 139 22.33 6.46 -10.11
N HIS A 140 21.07 6.18 -9.75
CA HIS A 140 20.06 7.23 -9.62
C HIS A 140 19.21 7.03 -8.38
N PRO A 141 19.01 8.07 -7.54
CA PRO A 141 17.99 8.03 -6.50
C PRO A 141 16.61 7.83 -7.13
N SER A 142 15.79 6.99 -6.53
CA SER A 142 14.41 6.83 -6.96
C SER A 142 13.64 8.13 -6.71
N ARG A 143 12.93 8.63 -7.73
CA ARG A 143 11.97 9.71 -7.53
C ARG A 143 10.68 9.08 -7.02
N VAL A 144 10.33 9.41 -5.79
CA VAL A 144 9.10 8.92 -5.16
C VAL A 144 7.99 9.95 -5.38
N ILE A 145 6.85 9.49 -5.86
CA ILE A 145 5.59 10.21 -5.80
C ILE A 145 4.71 9.52 -4.76
N VAL A 146 3.98 10.31 -3.99
CA VAL A 146 3.02 9.80 -3.01
C VAL A 146 1.61 10.13 -3.50
N HIS A 147 0.73 9.13 -3.46
CA HIS A 147 -0.66 9.28 -3.87
C HIS A 147 -1.58 8.75 -2.77
N GLY A 148 -2.22 9.64 -2.05
CA GLY A 148 -3.18 9.31 -1.00
C GLY A 148 -4.63 9.40 -1.46
N VAL A 149 -5.48 8.56 -0.89
CA VAL A 149 -6.93 8.57 -1.11
C VAL A 149 -7.66 8.81 0.21
N SER A 150 -8.59 9.77 0.25
CA SER A 150 -9.38 10.09 1.45
C SER A 150 -8.48 10.40 2.66
N MET A 151 -8.57 9.65 3.76
CA MET A 151 -7.67 9.79 4.93
C MET A 151 -6.20 9.69 4.50
N GLY A 152 -5.87 8.79 3.58
CA GLY A 152 -4.50 8.70 3.03
C GLY A 152 -4.05 9.99 2.35
N ALA A 153 -4.96 10.76 1.72
CA ALA A 153 -4.61 12.05 1.13
C ALA A 153 -4.33 13.13 2.20
N ALA A 154 -4.93 13.01 3.37
CA ALA A 154 -4.61 13.89 4.51
C ALA A 154 -3.28 13.52 5.18
N THR A 155 -2.81 12.28 4.97
CA THR A 155 -1.53 11.78 5.47
C THR A 155 -0.35 12.22 4.59
N THR A 156 -0.59 12.49 3.30
CA THR A 156 0.44 12.85 2.31
C THR A 156 0.69 14.35 2.23
#